data_8b66b23f07e494cb3011be48a20eb212
#
_entry.id   8b66b23f07e494cb3011be48a20eb212
#
_cell.length_a   1.000
_cell.length_b   1.000
_cell.length_c   1.000
_cell.angle_alpha   90.00
_cell.angle_beta   90.00
_cell.angle_gamma   90.00
#
_symmetry.space_group_name_H-M   'P 1'
#
loop_
_entity.id
_entity.type
_entity.pdbx_description
1 polymer ?
#
loop_
_entity_poly.entity_id
_entity_poly.type
_entity_poly.pdbx_seq_one_letter_code
_entity_poly.pdbx_strand_id
1 'polypeptide(L)'
;MKFGKILRQLRLESGMGIKSLAPELQVNYTYLSKLENEAINPSEELITRVADYFGFDRDALLLSAGKIPSDILDILRQHPGDAIAALRKQFGETAGKSEFQSGTIPPAH
;
A
#
# COMPACT_ATOMS: atom_id res chain seq x y z
N MET A 1 8.07 0.26 1.59
CA MET A 1 7.92 1.51 2.35
C MET A 1 6.48 1.63 2.82
N LYS A 2 6.31 2.05 4.03
CA LYS A 2 4.97 2.13 4.62
C LYS A 2 4.24 3.38 4.18
N PHE A 3 2.93 3.32 4.27
CA PHE A 3 2.05 4.40 3.81
C PHE A 3 2.44 5.76 4.39
N GLY A 4 2.68 5.84 5.70
CA GLY A 4 2.99 7.13 6.33
C GLY A 4 4.23 7.79 5.77
N LYS A 5 5.24 7.00 5.49
CA LYS A 5 6.48 7.53 4.90
C LYS A 5 6.28 7.99 3.47
N ILE A 6 5.49 7.26 2.71
CA ILE A 6 5.19 7.66 1.34
C ILE A 6 4.40 8.97 1.35
N LEU A 7 3.40 9.07 2.21
CA LEU A 7 2.60 10.29 2.34
C LEU A 7 3.47 11.47 2.68
N ARG A 8 4.34 11.32 3.66
CA ARG A 8 5.23 12.40 4.06
C ARG A 8 6.16 12.81 2.92
N GLN A 9 6.70 11.84 2.20
CA GLN A 9 7.59 12.14 1.09
C GLN A 9 6.86 12.88 -0.02
N LEU A 10 5.64 12.44 -0.36
CA LEU A 10 4.84 13.13 -1.37
C LEU A 10 4.56 14.57 -0.95
N ARG A 11 4.25 14.78 0.33
CA ARG A 11 3.99 16.11 0.84
C ARG A 11 5.23 17.00 0.74
N LEU A 12 6.36 16.48 1.19
CA LEU A 12 7.61 17.26 1.17
C LEU A 12 8.05 17.58 -0.24
N GLU A 13 7.91 16.63 -1.16
CA GLU A 13 8.27 16.87 -2.56
C GLU A 13 7.37 17.91 -3.20
N SER A 14 6.15 18.03 -2.71
CA SER A 14 5.22 19.05 -3.19
C SER A 14 5.43 20.40 -2.53
N GLY A 15 6.35 20.50 -1.59
CA GLY A 15 6.64 21.75 -0.90
C GLY A 15 5.55 22.17 0.07
N MET A 16 4.73 21.24 0.55
CA MET A 16 3.59 21.57 1.39
C MET A 16 3.85 21.27 2.86
N GLY A 17 3.33 22.11 3.73
CA GLY A 17 3.29 21.81 5.15
C GLY A 17 2.08 20.95 5.48
N ILE A 18 2.08 20.40 6.69
CA ILE A 18 0.97 19.57 7.14
C ILE A 18 -0.33 20.37 7.17
N LYS A 19 -0.28 21.60 7.64
CA LYS A 19 -1.48 22.43 7.72
C LYS A 19 -2.03 22.82 6.36
N SER A 20 -1.17 22.86 5.34
CA SER A 20 -1.61 23.14 3.98
C SER A 20 -2.24 21.93 3.32
N LEU A 21 -1.67 20.76 3.55
CA LEU A 21 -2.16 19.55 2.90
C LEU A 21 -3.45 19.02 3.54
N ALA A 22 -3.58 19.15 4.84
CA ALA A 22 -4.72 18.56 5.56
C ALA A 22 -6.08 18.93 4.97
N PRO A 23 -6.37 20.21 4.69
CA PRO A 23 -7.67 20.53 4.09
C PRO A 23 -7.84 19.95 2.70
N GLU A 24 -6.76 19.82 1.94
CA GLU A 24 -6.83 19.22 0.59
C GLU A 24 -7.27 17.75 0.67
N LEU A 25 -6.91 17.07 1.74
CA LEU A 25 -7.30 15.68 1.97
C LEU A 25 -8.56 15.57 2.83
N GLN A 26 -9.15 16.71 3.20
CA GLN A 26 -10.39 16.76 3.98
C GLN A 26 -10.22 16.14 5.37
N VAL A 27 -9.08 16.39 5.99
CA VAL A 27 -8.80 15.94 7.36
C VAL A 27 -8.18 17.10 8.13
N ASN A 28 -8.14 17.00 9.46
CA ASN A 28 -7.42 18.01 10.24
C ASN A 28 -5.94 17.65 10.29
N TYR A 29 -5.12 18.65 10.62
CA TYR A 29 -3.66 18.44 10.54
C TYR A 29 -3.14 17.50 11.62
N THR A 30 -3.81 17.39 12.74
CA THR A 30 -3.41 16.44 13.79
C THR A 30 -3.56 15.01 13.28
N TYR A 31 -4.66 14.74 12.60
CA TYR A 31 -4.90 13.43 12.01
C TYR A 31 -3.84 13.13 10.94
N LEU A 32 -3.57 14.12 10.09
CA LEU A 32 -2.55 13.95 9.05
C LEU A 32 -1.19 13.64 9.65
N SER A 33 -0.82 14.34 10.73
CA SER A 33 0.44 14.06 11.42
C SER A 33 0.50 12.64 11.94
N LYS A 34 -0.60 12.16 12.51
CA LYS A 34 -0.66 10.79 13.01
C LYS A 34 -0.54 9.76 11.88
N LEU A 35 -1.11 10.06 10.72
CA LEU A 35 -0.96 9.19 9.56
C LEU A 35 0.49 9.10 9.11
N GLU A 36 1.18 10.23 9.05
CA GLU A 36 2.58 10.25 8.63
C GLU A 36 3.49 9.52 9.61
N ASN A 37 3.14 9.57 10.89
CA ASN A 37 3.90 8.88 11.93
C ASN A 37 3.44 7.45 12.14
N GLU A 38 2.48 6.99 11.35
CA GLU A 38 1.98 5.61 11.37
C GLU A 38 1.35 5.25 12.72
N ALA A 39 0.81 6.26 13.40
CA ALA A 39 0.14 6.06 14.67
C ALA A 39 -1.30 5.57 14.51
N ILE A 40 -1.88 5.73 13.33
CA ILE A 40 -3.23 5.27 13.03
C ILE A 40 -3.25 4.64 11.66
N ASN A 41 -4.22 3.74 11.45
CA ASN A 41 -4.40 3.11 10.15
C ASN A 41 -5.30 3.97 9.26
N PRO A 42 -4.88 4.27 8.04
CA PRO A 42 -5.73 5.03 7.13
C PRO A 42 -6.87 4.17 6.61
N SER A 43 -8.00 4.80 6.31
CA SER A 43 -9.09 4.13 5.64
C SER A 43 -8.79 4.01 4.15
N GLU A 44 -9.46 3.07 3.49
CA GLU A 44 -9.32 2.93 2.05
C GLU A 44 -9.72 4.22 1.33
N GLU A 45 -10.76 4.87 1.84
CA GLU A 45 -11.23 6.12 1.27
C GLU A 45 -10.17 7.22 1.33
N LEU A 46 -9.50 7.33 2.48
CA LEU A 46 -8.44 8.34 2.62
C LEU A 46 -7.26 8.03 1.71
N ILE A 47 -6.89 6.76 1.61
CA ILE A 47 -5.80 6.36 0.74
C ILE A 47 -6.12 6.74 -0.70
N THR A 48 -7.38 6.53 -1.12
CA THR A 48 -7.81 6.91 -2.45
C THR A 48 -7.69 8.40 -2.67
N ARG A 49 -8.06 9.22 -1.66
CA ARG A 49 -7.92 10.67 -1.77
C ARG A 49 -6.47 11.09 -1.93
N VAL A 50 -5.57 10.46 -1.18
CA VAL A 50 -4.15 10.75 -1.28
C VAL A 50 -3.64 10.39 -2.67
N ALA A 51 -4.00 9.22 -3.16
CA ALA A 51 -3.58 8.77 -4.47
C ALA A 51 -4.07 9.72 -5.56
N ASP A 52 -5.34 10.13 -5.48
CA ASP A 52 -5.91 11.07 -6.46
C ASP A 52 -5.23 12.43 -6.40
N TYR A 53 -4.99 12.92 -5.19
CA TYR A 53 -4.41 14.25 -5.04
C TYR A 53 -3.00 14.34 -5.61
N PHE A 54 -2.19 13.31 -5.37
CA PHE A 54 -0.80 13.32 -5.80
C PHE A 54 -0.56 12.61 -7.13
N GLY A 55 -1.58 12.00 -7.71
CA GLY A 55 -1.41 11.23 -8.93
C GLY A 55 -0.60 9.97 -8.72
N PHE A 56 -0.76 9.34 -7.56
CA PHE A 56 -0.03 8.14 -7.19
C PHE A 56 -0.89 6.90 -7.44
N ASP A 57 -0.24 5.77 -7.74
CA ASP A 57 -0.96 4.52 -7.98
C ASP A 57 -1.72 4.11 -6.72
N ARG A 58 -3.06 4.05 -6.84
CA ARG A 58 -3.93 3.74 -5.71
C ARG A 58 -3.66 2.35 -5.15
N ASP A 59 -3.51 1.36 -6.02
CA ASP A 59 -3.30 -0.01 -5.56
C ASP A 59 -1.98 -0.16 -4.82
N ALA A 60 -0.92 0.47 -5.33
CA ALA A 60 0.37 0.44 -4.66
C ALA A 60 0.28 1.11 -3.30
N LEU A 61 -0.46 2.21 -3.22
CA LEU A 61 -0.61 2.94 -1.97
C LEU A 61 -1.42 2.13 -0.95
N LEU A 62 -2.47 1.45 -1.40
CA LEU A 62 -3.24 0.55 -0.53
C LEU A 62 -2.35 -0.56 0.04
N LEU A 63 -1.56 -1.17 -0.82
CA LEU A 63 -0.68 -2.25 -0.37
C LEU A 63 0.36 -1.75 0.62
N SER A 64 0.83 -0.52 0.46
CA SER A 64 1.79 0.06 1.41
C SER A 64 1.19 0.22 2.80
N ALA A 65 -0.13 0.29 2.89
CA ALA A 65 -0.85 0.38 4.16
C ALA A 65 -1.29 -0.99 4.66
N GLY A 66 -0.85 -2.06 4.00
CA GLY A 66 -1.25 -3.41 4.37
C GLY A 66 -2.67 -3.75 3.97
N LYS A 67 -3.21 -3.05 2.98
CA LYS A 67 -4.58 -3.26 2.53
C LYS A 67 -4.59 -3.85 1.13
N ILE A 68 -5.54 -4.74 0.90
CA ILE A 68 -5.75 -5.32 -0.41
C ILE A 68 -6.98 -4.66 -1.02
N PRO A 69 -6.91 -4.20 -2.28
CA PRO A 69 -8.12 -3.62 -2.91
C PRO A 69 -9.31 -4.55 -2.76
N SER A 70 -10.48 -3.97 -2.49
CA SER A 70 -11.68 -4.74 -2.15
C SER A 70 -12.03 -5.77 -3.19
N ASP A 71 -11.93 -5.41 -4.46
CA ASP A 71 -12.27 -6.32 -5.54
C ASP A 71 -11.30 -7.52 -5.60
N ILE A 72 -10.04 -7.28 -5.33
CA ILE A 72 -9.05 -8.36 -5.28
C ILE A 72 -9.30 -9.27 -4.07
N LEU A 73 -9.61 -8.66 -2.94
CA LEU A 73 -9.92 -9.42 -1.73
C LEU A 73 -11.14 -10.32 -1.96
N ASP A 74 -12.14 -9.82 -2.67
CA ASP A 74 -13.31 -10.63 -3.01
C ASP A 74 -12.93 -11.83 -3.87
N ILE A 75 -12.07 -11.63 -4.85
CA ILE A 75 -11.59 -12.73 -5.69
C ILE A 75 -10.87 -13.77 -4.85
N LEU A 76 -10.01 -13.32 -3.94
CA LEU A 76 -9.27 -14.23 -3.08
C LEU A 76 -10.21 -15.02 -2.17
N ARG A 77 -11.26 -14.38 -1.67
CA ARG A 77 -12.22 -15.06 -0.81
C ARG A 77 -13.06 -16.08 -1.56
N GLN A 78 -13.39 -15.78 -2.81
CA GLN A 78 -14.21 -16.68 -3.62
C GLN A 78 -13.40 -17.87 -4.16
N HIS A 79 -12.11 -17.68 -4.39
CA HIS A 79 -11.25 -18.70 -4.96
C HIS A 79 -9.94 -18.81 -4.17
N PRO A 80 -10.01 -19.10 -2.86
CA PRO A 80 -8.81 -18.99 -2.02
C PRO A 80 -7.66 -19.88 -2.46
N GLY A 81 -7.97 -21.12 -2.81
CA GLY A 81 -6.90 -22.02 -3.23
C GLY A 81 -6.32 -21.67 -4.58
N ASP A 82 -7.19 -21.49 -5.57
CA ASP A 82 -6.76 -21.24 -6.94
C ASP A 82 -6.07 -19.90 -7.11
N ALA A 83 -6.64 -18.86 -6.51
CA ALA A 83 -6.09 -17.52 -6.67
C ALA A 83 -4.73 -17.38 -5.99
N ILE A 84 -4.62 -17.91 -4.79
CA ILE A 84 -3.36 -17.84 -4.06
C ILE A 84 -2.29 -18.67 -4.77
N ALA A 85 -2.65 -19.86 -5.24
CA ALA A 85 -1.71 -20.71 -5.96
C ALA A 85 -1.23 -20.03 -7.24
N ALA A 86 -2.14 -19.37 -7.96
CA ALA A 86 -1.79 -18.66 -9.18
C ALA A 86 -0.81 -17.53 -8.91
N LEU A 87 -1.05 -16.78 -7.85
CA LEU A 87 -0.15 -15.69 -7.48
C LEU A 87 1.24 -16.21 -7.10
N ARG A 88 1.28 -17.28 -6.33
CA ARG A 88 2.56 -17.88 -5.95
C ARG A 88 3.31 -18.40 -7.16
N LYS A 89 2.58 -19.03 -8.07
CA LYS A 89 3.20 -19.60 -9.26
C LYS A 89 3.79 -18.52 -10.15
N GLN A 90 3.06 -17.44 -10.35
CA GLN A 90 3.47 -16.40 -11.27
C GLN A 90 4.50 -15.45 -10.68
N PHE A 91 4.37 -15.11 -9.41
CA PHE A 91 5.22 -14.08 -8.78
C PHE A 91 6.06 -14.58 -7.63
N GLY A 92 5.69 -15.70 -7.02
CA GLY A 92 6.32 -16.14 -5.79
C GLY A 92 7.77 -16.50 -5.94
N GLU A 93 8.13 -17.14 -7.04
CA GLU A 93 9.50 -17.55 -7.26
C GLU A 93 10.45 -16.37 -7.35
N THR A 94 10.00 -15.32 -8.00
CA THR A 94 10.81 -14.12 -8.13
C THR A 94 11.08 -13.52 -6.75
N ALA A 95 10.05 -13.43 -5.93
CA ALA A 95 10.20 -12.92 -4.59
C ALA A 95 11.11 -13.79 -3.76
N GLY A 96 10.94 -15.12 -3.88
CA GLY A 96 11.76 -16.03 -3.12
C GLY A 96 13.22 -15.97 -3.51
N LYS A 97 13.48 -15.86 -4.80
CA LYS A 97 14.83 -15.82 -5.26
C LYS A 97 15.60 -14.60 -4.82
N SER A 98 14.92 -13.52 -4.68
CA SER A 98 15.61 -12.30 -4.26
C SER A 98 16.16 -12.44 -2.87
N GLU A 99 15.72 -13.46 -2.15
CA GLU A 99 16.16 -13.63 -0.80
C GLU A 99 17.07 -14.78 -0.61
N PHE A 100 16.91 -15.81 -1.27
CA PHE A 100 17.74 -16.90 -1.07
C PHE A 100 18.24 -17.51 -2.27
N GLN A 101 18.31 -17.83 -2.37
CA GLN A 101 18.57 -18.56 -3.13
C GLN A 101 18.37 -19.26 -3.64
N SER A 102 18.30 -19.30 -3.86
CA SER A 102 18.03 -19.97 -4.44
C SER A 102 17.84 -20.87 -4.77
N GLY A 103 17.73 -21.15 -4.81
CA GLY A 103 17.34 -22.02 -5.15
C GLY A 103 17.10 -22.84 -5.16
N THR A 104 16.91 -23.18 -4.85
CA THR A 104 16.49 -23.97 -4.74
C THR A 104 15.66 -24.28 -4.39
N ILE A 105 15.27 -24.04 -4.14
CA ILE A 105 14.38 -24.28 -3.90
C ILE A 105 13.69 -24.40 -4.07
N PRO A 106 13.43 -24.40 -4.02
CA PRO A 106 12.43 -24.48 -4.17
C PRO A 106 11.70 -24.81 -4.35
N PRO A 107 11.34 -25.05 -4.36
CA PRO A 107 10.35 -25.29 -4.54
C PRO A 107 9.45 -25.23 -4.37
N ALA A 108 9.11 -25.09 -4.12
CA ALA A 108 8.30 -25.07 -4.00
C ALA A 108 7.79 -24.57 -3.77
N HIS A 109 7.97 -24.22 -3.72
CA HIS A 109 7.50 -23.86 -3.46
C HIS A 109 7.06 -23.86 -3.50
#